data_68b4482d976e3bac0d21c24b16a357ad
#
_entry.id   68b4482d976e3bac0d21c24b16a357ad
#
_cell.length_a   1.000
_cell.length_b   1.000
_cell.length_c   1.000
_cell.angle_alpha   90.00
_cell.angle_beta   90.00
_cell.angle_gamma   90.00
#
_symmetry.space_group_name_H-M   'P 1'
#
loop_
_entity.id
_entity.type
_entity.pdbx_description
1 polymer ?
#
loop_
_entity_poly.entity_id
_entity_poly.type
_entity_poly.pdbx_seq_one_letter_code
_entity_poly.pdbx_strand_id
1 'polypeptide(L)'
;MAKTQNYNAFQLIVENRPINYQHVENLKKQMESNPNYLKSDPILCNSKEVSNDRYASADGKAIGIIDGQHRFLAAKSLGMTIYYTIDDEISLRDVAVASAYSKKWTLNDYLHYYCVQGLLEYKKFAGYMNRTKFPPSVCQNILQGGRGKFFKAKFEIGDLVCGASTAKAEKFADAVIGTDDKQGLAEFLTFARKAAFLNAFWVLFKNPKYDNNRMMTKVEYMSTTIRDCPDRAGFLQELSRVYNYNSRDKVKFYEMEN
;
A
#
# COMPACT_ATOMS: atom_id res chain seq x y z
N MET A 1 -16.29 28.62 4.37
CA MET A 1 -15.62 28.11 3.16
C MET A 1 -16.07 28.91 1.96
N ALA A 2 -15.14 29.50 1.24
CA ALA A 2 -15.37 30.26 0.02
C ALA A 2 -14.89 29.46 -1.21
N LYS A 3 -15.22 29.89 -2.42
CA LYS A 3 -14.78 29.28 -3.68
C LYS A 3 -14.44 30.33 -4.72
N THR A 4 -13.43 30.08 -5.55
CA THR A 4 -13.04 30.99 -6.63
C THR A 4 -12.27 30.26 -7.74
N GLN A 5 -12.15 30.87 -8.90
CA GLN A 5 -11.20 30.54 -9.97
C GLN A 5 -10.15 31.65 -10.17
N ASN A 6 -10.20 32.71 -9.37
CA ASN A 6 -9.17 33.72 -9.39
C ASN A 6 -7.94 33.29 -8.62
N TYR A 7 -7.03 32.60 -9.30
CA TYR A 7 -5.78 32.10 -8.71
C TYR A 7 -4.81 33.21 -8.30
N ASN A 8 -4.94 34.40 -8.90
CA ASN A 8 -4.09 35.54 -8.61
C ASN A 8 -4.39 36.19 -7.25
N ALA A 9 -5.52 35.84 -6.63
CA ALA A 9 -5.84 36.30 -5.28
C ALA A 9 -5.01 35.59 -4.20
N PHE A 10 -4.20 34.58 -4.56
CA PHE A 10 -3.44 33.76 -3.61
C PHE A 10 -1.94 33.88 -3.81
N GLN A 11 -1.21 33.81 -2.71
CA GLN A 11 0.25 33.80 -2.70
C GLN A 11 0.77 32.55 -1.98
N LEU A 12 1.79 31.91 -2.58
CA LEU A 12 2.58 30.89 -1.89
C LEU A 12 3.54 31.57 -0.93
N ILE A 13 3.57 31.11 0.31
CA ILE A 13 4.45 31.65 1.35
C ILE A 13 5.82 30.98 1.20
N VAL A 14 6.91 31.77 1.10
CA VAL A 14 8.28 31.27 0.88
C VAL A 14 8.76 30.39 2.03
N GLU A 15 8.36 30.74 3.25
CA GLU A 15 8.69 30.01 4.48
C GLU A 15 7.98 28.65 4.60
N ASN A 16 6.99 28.38 3.75
CA ASN A 16 6.33 27.09 3.72
C ASN A 16 7.29 26.02 3.14
N ARG A 17 6.93 24.74 3.36
CA ARG A 17 7.74 23.62 2.86
C ARG A 17 7.98 23.73 1.35
N PRO A 18 9.14 23.25 0.83
CA PRO A 18 9.41 23.24 -0.61
C PRO A 18 8.33 22.52 -1.41
N ILE A 19 8.08 22.98 -2.63
CA ILE A 19 7.12 22.35 -3.53
C ILE A 19 7.67 21.00 -4.02
N ASN A 20 6.91 19.94 -3.78
CA ASN A 20 7.15 18.62 -4.36
C ASN A 20 6.28 18.47 -5.63
N TYR A 21 6.87 18.69 -6.80
CA TYR A 21 6.15 18.63 -8.08
C TYR A 21 5.62 17.22 -8.40
N GLN A 22 6.30 16.15 -7.97
CA GLN A 22 5.78 14.79 -8.12
C GLN A 22 4.47 14.60 -7.31
N HIS A 23 4.40 15.21 -6.13
CA HIS A 23 3.17 15.21 -5.32
C HIS A 23 2.06 16.01 -5.99
N VAL A 24 2.39 17.14 -6.62
CA VAL A 24 1.42 17.94 -7.40
C VAL A 24 0.82 17.10 -8.54
N GLU A 25 1.65 16.37 -9.31
CA GLU A 25 1.15 15.50 -10.38
C GLU A 25 0.27 14.35 -9.86
N ASN A 26 0.59 13.80 -8.70
CA ASN A 26 -0.28 12.79 -8.08
C ASN A 26 -1.63 13.37 -7.64
N LEU A 27 -1.63 14.59 -7.08
CA LEU A 27 -2.85 15.31 -6.70
C LEU A 27 -3.71 15.64 -7.92
N LYS A 28 -3.14 16.03 -9.05
CA LYS A 28 -3.89 16.27 -10.31
C LYS A 28 -4.68 15.02 -10.70
N LYS A 29 -4.06 13.86 -10.72
CA LYS A 29 -4.74 12.57 -11.03
C LYS A 29 -5.88 12.27 -10.04
N GLN A 30 -5.68 12.57 -8.76
CA GLN A 30 -6.72 12.39 -7.74
C GLN A 30 -7.90 13.37 -7.93
N MET A 31 -7.61 14.62 -8.27
CA MET A 31 -8.63 15.63 -8.53
C MET A 31 -9.43 15.34 -9.79
N GLU A 32 -8.81 14.84 -10.84
CA GLU A 32 -9.48 14.40 -12.07
C GLU A 32 -10.44 13.23 -11.80
N SER A 33 -10.06 12.29 -10.93
CA SER A 33 -10.90 11.15 -10.55
C SER A 33 -11.95 11.48 -9.49
N ASN A 34 -11.73 12.55 -8.69
CA ASN A 34 -12.64 12.99 -7.63
C ASN A 34 -12.88 14.50 -7.71
N PRO A 35 -13.91 14.96 -8.44
CA PRO A 35 -14.23 16.39 -8.58
C PRO A 35 -14.53 17.12 -7.26
N ASN A 36 -14.91 16.40 -6.22
CA ASN A 36 -15.18 16.96 -4.90
C ASN A 36 -13.97 17.03 -3.97
N TYR A 37 -12.78 16.63 -4.45
CA TYR A 37 -11.56 16.55 -3.62
C TYR A 37 -11.28 17.87 -2.88
N LEU A 38 -11.25 19.01 -3.60
CA LEU A 38 -10.99 20.31 -3.00
C LEU A 38 -12.12 20.82 -2.07
N LYS A 39 -13.33 20.33 -2.27
CA LYS A 39 -14.46 20.67 -1.39
C LYS A 39 -14.35 19.93 -0.05
N SER A 40 -13.88 18.70 -0.06
CA SER A 40 -13.67 17.89 1.16
C SER A 40 -12.42 18.29 1.95
N ASP A 41 -11.43 18.86 1.26
CA ASP A 41 -10.15 19.27 1.86
C ASP A 41 -9.76 20.67 1.32
N PRO A 42 -10.40 21.74 1.83
CA PRO A 42 -10.18 23.11 1.33
C PRO A 42 -8.78 23.62 1.67
N ILE A 43 -8.33 24.60 0.92
CA ILE A 43 -7.07 25.30 1.16
C ILE A 43 -7.22 26.23 2.36
N LEU A 44 -6.28 26.18 3.31
CA LEU A 44 -6.24 27.09 4.45
C LEU A 44 -5.34 28.28 4.15
N CYS A 45 -5.88 29.46 4.36
CA CYS A 45 -5.23 30.73 4.07
C CYS A 45 -5.21 31.63 5.28
N ASN A 46 -4.25 32.57 5.31
CA ASN A 46 -4.17 33.65 6.27
C ASN A 46 -3.92 34.96 5.52
N SER A 47 -4.70 36.00 5.81
CA SER A 47 -4.59 37.30 5.11
C SER A 47 -3.46 38.19 5.63
N LYS A 48 -2.89 37.86 6.80
CA LYS A 48 -1.77 38.55 7.44
C LYS A 48 -0.40 37.94 7.12
N GLU A 49 -0.37 36.67 6.75
CA GLU A 49 0.87 35.96 6.38
C GLU A 49 1.10 36.07 4.87
N VAL A 50 1.55 37.22 4.42
CA VAL A 50 1.94 37.47 3.03
C VAL A 50 3.44 37.70 3.00
N SER A 51 4.16 36.91 2.20
CA SER A 51 5.60 37.18 1.98
C SER A 51 5.79 38.57 1.41
N ASN A 52 6.69 39.33 2.01
CA ASN A 52 7.05 40.69 1.56
C ASN A 52 7.81 40.73 0.23
N ASP A 53 8.01 39.57 -0.44
CA ASP A 53 8.77 39.48 -1.68
C ASP A 53 7.87 39.56 -2.94
N ARG A 54 8.14 40.60 -3.73
CA ARG A 54 8.02 40.87 -5.18
C ARG A 54 6.91 40.24 -6.03
N TYR A 55 6.05 39.41 -5.49
CA TYR A 55 4.93 38.76 -6.19
C TYR A 55 3.56 39.13 -5.58
N ALA A 56 3.49 40.25 -4.87
CA ALA A 56 2.18 40.82 -4.52
C ALA A 56 1.37 40.99 -5.80
N SER A 57 0.09 40.54 -5.80
CA SER A 57 -0.81 40.85 -6.88
C SER A 57 -0.86 42.37 -7.06
N ALA A 58 -1.07 42.82 -8.29
CA ALA A 58 -1.11 44.27 -8.62
C ALA A 58 -2.06 45.12 -7.73
N ASP A 59 -2.95 44.43 -6.98
CA ASP A 59 -3.98 45.05 -6.12
C ASP A 59 -3.63 45.01 -4.62
N GLY A 60 -2.44 44.51 -4.19
CA GLY A 60 -1.96 44.57 -2.81
C GLY A 60 -2.71 43.70 -1.80
N LYS A 61 -3.62 42.82 -2.23
CA LYS A 61 -4.48 41.98 -1.37
C LYS A 61 -4.31 40.48 -1.62
N ALA A 62 -3.08 40.01 -1.80
CA ALA A 62 -2.84 38.55 -1.90
C ALA A 62 -3.11 37.90 -0.56
N ILE A 63 -3.74 36.71 -0.57
CA ILE A 63 -4.02 35.87 0.60
C ILE A 63 -2.97 34.79 0.65
N GLY A 64 -2.23 34.70 1.77
CA GLY A 64 -1.18 33.70 1.95
C GLY A 64 -1.75 32.30 2.14
N ILE A 65 -1.23 31.31 1.42
CA ILE A 65 -1.61 29.91 1.59
C ILE A 65 -0.74 29.30 2.70
N ILE A 66 -1.31 29.03 3.86
CA ILE A 66 -0.63 28.42 5.00
C ILE A 66 -0.71 26.87 4.95
N ASP A 67 -1.80 26.30 4.42
CA ASP A 67 -1.87 24.86 4.08
C ASP A 67 -2.56 24.62 2.73
N GLY A 68 -2.15 23.53 2.08
CA GLY A 68 -2.72 23.12 0.79
C GLY A 68 -2.02 23.70 -0.44
N GLN A 69 -0.79 24.22 -0.35
CA GLN A 69 -0.06 24.77 -1.49
C GLN A 69 0.10 23.82 -2.68
N HIS A 70 0.30 22.52 -2.44
CA HIS A 70 0.36 21.52 -3.51
C HIS A 70 -1.02 21.29 -4.14
N ARG A 71 -2.11 21.32 -3.33
CA ARG A 71 -3.50 21.24 -3.81
C ARG A 71 -3.85 22.46 -4.66
N PHE A 72 -3.41 23.65 -4.24
CA PHE A 72 -3.57 24.87 -5.00
C PHE A 72 -2.91 24.80 -6.39
N LEU A 73 -1.65 24.37 -6.44
CA LEU A 73 -0.91 24.24 -7.70
C LEU A 73 -1.54 23.20 -8.63
N ALA A 74 -1.98 22.07 -8.11
CA ALA A 74 -2.67 21.04 -8.88
C ALA A 74 -3.99 21.58 -9.46
N ALA A 75 -4.81 22.21 -8.63
CA ALA A 75 -6.08 22.80 -9.04
C ALA A 75 -5.91 23.92 -10.07
N LYS A 76 -4.93 24.81 -9.86
CA LYS A 76 -4.57 25.87 -10.81
C LYS A 76 -4.17 25.30 -12.17
N SER A 77 -3.35 24.25 -12.19
CA SER A 77 -2.93 23.57 -13.41
C SER A 77 -4.07 22.91 -14.17
N LEU A 78 -5.12 22.45 -13.47
CA LEU A 78 -6.32 21.83 -14.05
C LEU A 78 -7.46 22.83 -14.35
N GLY A 79 -7.30 24.10 -14.04
CA GLY A 79 -8.35 25.11 -14.19
C GLY A 79 -9.56 24.89 -13.26
N MET A 80 -9.38 24.17 -12.14
CA MET A 80 -10.46 23.79 -11.23
C MET A 80 -10.81 24.92 -10.26
N THR A 81 -12.07 24.96 -9.82
CA THR A 81 -12.52 25.86 -8.75
C THR A 81 -11.80 25.51 -7.45
N ILE A 82 -11.19 26.53 -6.82
CA ILE A 82 -10.55 26.42 -5.52
C ILE A 82 -11.59 26.63 -4.42
N TYR A 83 -11.58 25.75 -3.43
CA TYR A 83 -12.31 25.91 -2.18
C TYR A 83 -11.31 26.26 -1.08
N TYR A 84 -11.60 27.30 -0.29
CA TYR A 84 -10.67 27.81 0.72
C TYR A 84 -11.37 28.37 1.94
N THR A 85 -10.65 28.44 3.05
CA THR A 85 -11.02 29.16 4.27
C THR A 85 -9.92 30.15 4.61
N ILE A 86 -10.29 31.30 5.15
CA ILE A 86 -9.35 32.28 5.70
C ILE A 86 -9.48 32.22 7.21
N ASP A 87 -8.37 32.02 7.87
CA ASP A 87 -8.27 32.03 9.32
C ASP A 87 -6.99 32.79 9.72
N ASP A 88 -7.18 34.00 10.20
CA ASP A 88 -6.10 34.93 10.58
C ASP A 88 -5.57 34.71 11.98
N GLU A 89 -6.14 33.74 12.71
CA GLU A 89 -5.67 33.32 14.03
C GLU A 89 -4.71 32.12 13.94
N ILE A 90 -4.75 31.36 12.83
CA ILE A 90 -3.86 30.22 12.58
C ILE A 90 -2.66 30.70 11.75
N SER A 91 -1.46 30.52 12.29
CA SER A 91 -0.20 30.83 11.59
C SER A 91 0.34 29.63 10.81
N LEU A 92 1.29 29.88 9.89
CA LEU A 92 2.06 28.82 9.22
C LEU A 92 2.79 27.92 10.23
N ARG A 93 3.27 28.50 11.34
CA ARG A 93 3.89 27.74 12.43
C ARG A 93 2.93 26.75 13.08
N ASP A 94 1.69 27.16 13.32
CA ASP A 94 0.65 26.29 13.91
C ASP A 94 0.33 25.13 12.99
N VAL A 95 0.24 25.38 11.67
CA VAL A 95 0.08 24.33 10.66
C VAL A 95 1.26 23.36 10.65
N ALA A 96 2.49 23.87 10.72
CA ALA A 96 3.69 23.03 10.77
C ALA A 96 3.72 22.13 12.01
N VAL A 97 3.39 22.68 13.19
CA VAL A 97 3.28 21.93 14.44
C VAL A 97 2.18 20.88 14.37
N ALA A 98 0.97 21.24 13.93
CA ALA A 98 -0.14 20.30 13.79
C ALA A 98 0.19 19.16 12.82
N SER A 99 0.87 19.46 11.71
CA SER A 99 1.32 18.46 10.74
C SER A 99 2.32 17.45 11.31
N ALA A 100 3.17 17.87 12.26
CA ALA A 100 4.12 16.99 12.94
C ALA A 100 3.43 15.96 13.86
N TYR A 101 2.27 16.31 14.40
CA TYR A 101 1.50 15.44 15.30
C TYR A 101 0.35 14.69 14.60
N SER A 102 0.05 14.99 13.32
CA SER A 102 -1.00 14.31 12.58
C SER A 102 -0.63 12.86 12.30
N LYS A 103 -1.42 11.93 12.85
CA LYS A 103 -1.26 10.49 12.60
C LYS A 103 -1.85 10.16 11.23
N LYS A 104 -1.00 9.74 10.29
CA LYS A 104 -1.47 9.19 9.02
C LYS A 104 -2.21 7.87 9.24
N TRP A 105 -3.23 7.62 8.45
CA TRP A 105 -3.92 6.34 8.44
C TRP A 105 -2.93 5.21 8.14
N THR A 106 -3.02 4.17 8.94
CA THR A 106 -2.27 2.94 8.73
C THR A 106 -3.02 2.02 7.77
N LEU A 107 -2.38 0.97 7.30
CA LEU A 107 -3.03 -0.06 6.50
C LEU A 107 -4.24 -0.67 7.22
N ASN A 108 -4.17 -0.86 8.54
CA ASN A 108 -5.27 -1.40 9.33
C ASN A 108 -6.45 -0.43 9.43
N ASP A 109 -6.20 0.89 9.46
CA ASP A 109 -7.27 1.89 9.48
C ASP A 109 -8.05 1.87 8.16
N TYR A 110 -7.36 1.83 7.02
CA TYR A 110 -7.99 1.66 5.70
C TYR A 110 -8.74 0.32 5.59
N LEU A 111 -8.12 -0.78 6.05
CA LEU A 111 -8.74 -2.10 6.03
C LEU A 111 -10.04 -2.12 6.84
N HIS A 112 -10.01 -1.58 8.06
CA HIS A 112 -11.19 -1.44 8.91
C HIS A 112 -12.28 -0.62 8.21
N TYR A 113 -11.93 0.58 7.71
CA TYR A 113 -12.86 1.46 7.03
C TYR A 113 -13.59 0.77 5.88
N TYR A 114 -12.84 0.16 4.95
CA TYR A 114 -13.44 -0.49 3.79
C TYR A 114 -14.21 -1.77 4.12
N CYS A 115 -13.81 -2.49 5.16
CA CYS A 115 -14.59 -3.62 5.68
C CYS A 115 -15.94 -3.17 6.23
N VAL A 116 -15.99 -2.07 6.98
CA VAL A 116 -17.23 -1.46 7.51
C VAL A 116 -18.11 -0.94 6.37
N GLN A 117 -17.51 -0.34 5.33
CA GLN A 117 -18.23 0.07 4.12
C GLN A 117 -18.80 -1.10 3.31
N GLY A 118 -18.48 -2.33 3.69
CA GLY A 118 -19.04 -3.53 3.06
C GLY A 118 -18.28 -4.05 1.85
N LEU A 119 -17.10 -3.50 1.49
CA LEU A 119 -16.33 -3.93 0.34
C LEU A 119 -15.86 -5.38 0.50
N LEU A 120 -16.38 -6.28 -0.34
CA LEU A 120 -16.16 -7.73 -0.23
C LEU A 120 -14.70 -8.11 -0.36
N GLU A 121 -13.94 -7.45 -1.23
CA GLU A 121 -12.52 -7.75 -1.44
C GLU A 121 -11.67 -7.45 -0.19
N TYR A 122 -12.02 -6.38 0.55
CA TYR A 122 -11.37 -6.06 1.82
C TYR A 122 -11.77 -7.05 2.93
N LYS A 123 -13.03 -7.51 2.97
CA LYS A 123 -13.47 -8.55 3.90
C LYS A 123 -12.75 -9.88 3.65
N LYS A 124 -12.60 -10.29 2.38
CA LYS A 124 -11.80 -11.47 1.98
C LYS A 124 -10.34 -11.33 2.43
N PHE A 125 -9.74 -10.18 2.14
CA PHE A 125 -8.36 -9.88 2.54
C PHE A 125 -8.18 -9.93 4.06
N ALA A 126 -9.07 -9.27 4.82
CA ALA A 126 -9.05 -9.26 6.28
C ALA A 126 -9.21 -10.67 6.86
N GLY A 127 -10.16 -11.45 6.35
CA GLY A 127 -10.38 -12.83 6.76
C GLY A 127 -9.15 -13.70 6.53
N TYR A 128 -8.55 -13.62 5.34
CA TYR A 128 -7.35 -14.37 5.01
C TYR A 128 -6.15 -13.96 5.88
N MET A 129 -5.92 -12.67 6.06
CA MET A 129 -4.86 -12.14 6.92
C MET A 129 -5.05 -12.55 8.39
N ASN A 130 -6.29 -12.46 8.89
CA ASN A 130 -6.60 -12.85 10.27
C ASN A 130 -6.41 -14.35 10.52
N ARG A 131 -6.77 -15.20 9.57
CA ARG A 131 -6.58 -16.65 9.65
C ARG A 131 -5.10 -17.04 9.59
N THR A 132 -4.38 -16.50 8.61
CA THR A 132 -3.02 -16.96 8.33
C THR A 132 -1.95 -16.28 9.17
N LYS A 133 -2.21 -15.05 9.63
CA LYS A 133 -1.23 -14.15 10.24
C LYS A 133 -0.03 -13.86 9.32
N PHE A 134 -0.22 -13.98 8.00
CA PHE A 134 0.80 -13.62 7.02
C PHE A 134 0.95 -12.09 6.90
N PRO A 135 2.14 -11.62 6.50
CA PRO A 135 2.33 -10.20 6.20
C PRO A 135 1.33 -9.69 5.13
N PRO A 136 0.80 -8.47 5.25
CA PRO A 136 -0.21 -7.93 4.33
C PRO A 136 0.19 -7.99 2.85
N SER A 137 1.47 -7.69 2.54
CA SER A 137 2.01 -7.76 1.17
C SER A 137 1.98 -9.16 0.59
N VAL A 138 2.20 -10.18 1.43
CA VAL A 138 2.11 -11.59 1.04
C VAL A 138 0.67 -12.00 0.81
N CYS A 139 -0.24 -11.62 1.72
CA CYS A 139 -1.68 -11.88 1.56
C CYS A 139 -2.20 -11.33 0.23
N GLN A 140 -1.84 -10.09 -0.09
CA GLN A 140 -2.23 -9.47 -1.36
C GLN A 140 -1.65 -10.23 -2.56
N ASN A 141 -0.35 -10.53 -2.55
CA ASN A 141 0.30 -11.26 -3.64
C ASN A 141 -0.37 -12.61 -3.90
N ILE A 142 -0.69 -13.36 -2.85
CA ILE A 142 -1.33 -14.67 -2.95
C ILE A 142 -2.78 -14.52 -3.47
N LEU A 143 -3.56 -13.63 -2.90
CA LEU A 143 -4.96 -13.41 -3.29
C LEU A 143 -5.10 -12.85 -4.71
N GLN A 144 -4.09 -12.17 -5.23
CA GLN A 144 -4.01 -11.72 -6.64
C GLN A 144 -3.41 -12.75 -7.58
N GLY A 145 -3.15 -13.98 -7.12
CA GLY A 145 -2.58 -15.06 -7.94
C GLY A 145 -1.10 -14.91 -8.27
N GLY A 146 -0.37 -14.05 -7.55
CA GLY A 146 1.08 -13.84 -7.73
C GLY A 146 1.44 -12.88 -8.86
N ARG A 147 0.49 -12.08 -9.34
CA ARG A 147 0.69 -11.15 -10.47
C ARG A 147 0.93 -9.69 -10.05
N GLY A 148 1.13 -9.42 -8.76
CA GLY A 148 1.18 -8.03 -8.31
C GLY A 148 2.24 -7.73 -7.27
N LYS A 149 2.79 -6.51 -7.35
CA LYS A 149 3.40 -5.85 -6.22
C LYS A 149 2.28 -5.33 -5.32
N PHE A 150 2.55 -5.21 -4.01
CA PHE A 150 1.63 -4.51 -3.12
C PHE A 150 1.48 -3.06 -3.56
N PHE A 151 0.34 -2.72 -4.15
CA PHE A 151 0.03 -1.35 -4.54
C PHE A 151 -0.69 -0.64 -3.40
N LYS A 152 0.10 -0.08 -2.49
CA LYS A 152 -0.40 0.70 -1.35
C LYS A 152 -1.42 1.75 -1.79
N ALA A 153 -1.15 2.49 -2.85
CA ALA A 153 -2.05 3.51 -3.37
C ALA A 153 -3.43 2.96 -3.74
N LYS A 154 -3.51 1.82 -4.42
CA LYS A 154 -4.79 1.16 -4.74
C LYS A 154 -5.54 0.69 -3.51
N PHE A 155 -4.82 0.14 -2.54
CA PHE A 155 -5.39 -0.27 -1.26
C PHE A 155 -5.99 0.92 -0.50
N GLU A 156 -5.30 2.05 -0.49
CA GLU A 156 -5.72 3.27 0.22
C GLU A 156 -6.95 3.95 -0.40
N ILE A 157 -7.20 3.77 -1.71
CA ILE A 157 -8.35 4.37 -2.40
C ILE A 157 -9.54 3.43 -2.58
N GLY A 158 -9.52 2.23 -1.99
CA GLY A 158 -10.65 1.30 -2.10
C GLY A 158 -10.62 0.38 -3.33
N ASP A 159 -9.52 0.37 -4.10
CA ASP A 159 -9.35 -0.40 -5.35
C ASP A 159 -8.56 -1.71 -5.13
N LEU A 160 -8.86 -2.41 -4.03
CA LEU A 160 -8.30 -3.74 -3.79
C LEU A 160 -9.06 -4.78 -4.62
N VAL A 161 -8.34 -5.58 -5.38
CA VAL A 161 -8.88 -6.74 -6.12
C VAL A 161 -8.19 -8.00 -5.60
N CYS A 162 -8.97 -8.90 -5.00
CA CYS A 162 -8.58 -10.27 -4.73
C CYS A 162 -9.09 -11.12 -5.90
N GLY A 163 -8.19 -11.59 -6.76
CA GLY A 163 -8.55 -12.33 -7.96
C GLY A 163 -9.29 -13.66 -7.67
N ALA A 164 -9.70 -14.34 -8.72
CA ALA A 164 -10.49 -15.58 -8.68
C ALA A 164 -9.82 -16.80 -8.00
N SER A 165 -8.62 -16.63 -7.45
CA SER A 165 -7.79 -17.72 -6.90
C SER A 165 -7.98 -17.97 -5.40
N THR A 166 -9.13 -17.59 -4.81
CA THR A 166 -9.37 -17.74 -3.36
C THR A 166 -9.19 -19.20 -2.90
N ALA A 167 -9.71 -20.19 -3.65
CA ALA A 167 -9.56 -21.61 -3.31
C ALA A 167 -8.08 -22.06 -3.33
N LYS A 168 -7.27 -21.55 -4.25
CA LYS A 168 -5.84 -21.86 -4.30
C LYS A 168 -5.08 -21.17 -3.17
N ALA A 169 -5.48 -19.95 -2.81
CA ALA A 169 -4.92 -19.24 -1.66
C ALA A 169 -5.24 -19.96 -0.34
N GLU A 170 -6.46 -20.49 -0.18
CA GLU A 170 -6.83 -21.27 0.99
C GLU A 170 -6.01 -22.57 1.11
N LYS A 171 -5.86 -23.33 0.01
CA LYS A 171 -5.00 -24.51 -0.03
C LYS A 171 -3.54 -24.20 0.28
N PHE A 172 -3.04 -23.05 -0.18
CA PHE A 172 -1.70 -22.59 0.16
C PHE A 172 -1.57 -22.28 1.65
N ALA A 173 -2.56 -21.61 2.21
CA ALA A 173 -2.59 -21.33 3.63
C ALA A 173 -2.57 -22.63 4.44
N ASP A 174 -3.41 -23.62 4.08
CA ASP A 174 -3.45 -24.94 4.73
C ASP A 174 -2.10 -25.66 4.65
N ALA A 175 -1.41 -25.57 3.53
CA ALA A 175 -0.07 -26.16 3.39
C ALA A 175 0.97 -25.50 4.32
N VAL A 176 0.81 -24.21 4.64
CA VAL A 176 1.75 -23.50 5.51
C VAL A 176 1.39 -23.62 6.98
N ILE A 177 0.12 -23.34 7.34
CA ILE A 177 -0.29 -23.25 8.75
C ILE A 177 -0.92 -24.55 9.28
N GLY A 178 -1.20 -25.51 8.40
CA GLY A 178 -1.91 -26.74 8.75
C GLY A 178 -3.44 -26.56 8.77
N THR A 179 -4.10 -27.66 9.08
CA THR A 179 -5.54 -27.76 9.34
C THR A 179 -5.73 -28.60 10.62
N ASP A 180 -6.95 -28.73 11.11
CA ASP A 180 -7.24 -29.52 12.31
C ASP A 180 -6.72 -30.98 12.19
N ASP A 181 -6.69 -31.53 10.95
CA ASP A 181 -6.29 -32.91 10.69
C ASP A 181 -4.90 -33.07 10.09
N LYS A 182 -4.23 -31.99 9.71
CA LYS A 182 -2.94 -32.04 8.97
C LYS A 182 -1.98 -30.95 9.41
N GLN A 183 -0.75 -31.35 9.66
CA GLN A 183 0.35 -30.44 9.97
C GLN A 183 0.72 -29.57 8.76
N GLY A 184 1.11 -28.32 9.04
CA GLY A 184 1.61 -27.38 8.05
C GLY A 184 3.12 -27.18 8.16
N LEU A 185 3.72 -26.53 7.16
CA LEU A 185 5.16 -26.24 7.15
C LEU A 185 5.62 -25.43 8.38
N ALA A 186 4.75 -24.61 8.94
CA ALA A 186 5.07 -23.78 10.09
C ALA A 186 5.29 -24.57 11.41
N GLU A 187 4.90 -25.83 11.44
CA GLU A 187 5.17 -26.71 12.57
C GLU A 187 6.60 -27.26 12.55
N PHE A 188 7.17 -27.39 11.36
CA PHE A 188 8.51 -27.90 11.15
C PHE A 188 9.56 -26.78 10.99
N LEU A 189 9.15 -25.61 10.47
CA LEU A 189 10.04 -24.54 10.09
C LEU A 189 9.63 -23.22 10.76
N THR A 190 10.42 -22.77 11.73
CA THR A 190 10.16 -21.54 12.50
C THR A 190 10.09 -20.29 11.62
N PHE A 191 10.75 -20.32 10.47
CA PHE A 191 10.79 -19.24 9.49
C PHE A 191 9.71 -19.33 8.39
N ALA A 192 8.83 -20.34 8.42
CA ALA A 192 7.80 -20.53 7.38
C ALA A 192 6.82 -19.37 7.21
N ARG A 193 6.74 -18.49 8.20
CA ARG A 193 5.89 -17.26 8.14
C ARG A 193 6.64 -16.01 7.66
N LYS A 194 7.94 -16.10 7.37
CA LYS A 194 8.69 -14.98 6.79
C LYS A 194 8.19 -14.66 5.38
N ALA A 195 8.08 -13.38 5.05
CA ALA A 195 7.61 -12.94 3.72
C ALA A 195 8.43 -13.53 2.57
N ALA A 196 9.75 -13.59 2.73
CA ALA A 196 10.66 -14.17 1.74
C ALA A 196 10.37 -15.65 1.49
N PHE A 197 10.17 -16.43 2.56
CA PHE A 197 9.80 -17.85 2.48
C PHE A 197 8.44 -18.04 1.80
N LEU A 198 7.42 -17.33 2.26
CA LEU A 198 6.05 -17.43 1.73
C LEU A 198 6.00 -17.10 0.24
N ASN A 199 6.70 -16.04 -0.19
CA ASN A 199 6.76 -15.68 -1.60
C ASN A 199 7.54 -16.71 -2.45
N ALA A 200 8.59 -17.31 -1.92
CA ALA A 200 9.31 -18.41 -2.57
C ALA A 200 8.44 -19.66 -2.67
N PHE A 201 7.81 -20.04 -1.56
CA PHE A 201 6.95 -21.23 -1.52
C PHE A 201 5.71 -21.08 -2.42
N TRP A 202 5.15 -19.87 -2.55
CA TRP A 202 4.06 -19.59 -3.49
C TRP A 202 4.44 -19.87 -4.94
N VAL A 203 5.70 -19.64 -5.33
CA VAL A 203 6.19 -19.99 -6.68
C VAL A 203 6.14 -21.51 -6.91
N LEU A 204 6.65 -22.30 -5.95
CA LEU A 204 6.57 -23.76 -6.02
C LEU A 204 5.12 -24.24 -6.07
N PHE A 205 4.30 -23.74 -5.16
CA PHE A 205 2.90 -24.14 -4.99
C PHE A 205 2.03 -23.86 -6.23
N LYS A 206 2.36 -22.83 -7.01
CA LYS A 206 1.67 -22.54 -8.27
C LYS A 206 2.04 -23.49 -9.40
N ASN A 207 3.18 -24.16 -9.31
CA ASN A 207 3.67 -25.02 -10.38
C ASN A 207 2.71 -26.22 -10.58
N PRO A 208 2.26 -26.53 -11.81
CA PRO A 208 1.37 -27.67 -12.06
C PRO A 208 1.97 -29.04 -11.63
N LYS A 209 3.30 -29.14 -11.58
CA LYS A 209 4.03 -30.38 -11.16
C LYS A 209 4.29 -30.42 -9.65
N TYR A 210 3.79 -29.43 -8.89
CA TYR A 210 3.96 -29.42 -7.44
C TYR A 210 3.00 -30.38 -6.77
N ASP A 211 3.52 -31.19 -5.89
CA ASP A 211 2.78 -32.10 -5.01
C ASP A 211 3.02 -31.75 -3.54
N ASN A 212 1.96 -31.42 -2.81
CA ASN A 212 2.06 -31.01 -1.41
C ASN A 212 2.46 -32.15 -0.48
N ASN A 213 1.97 -33.36 -0.71
CA ASN A 213 2.32 -34.51 0.14
C ASN A 213 3.81 -34.82 0.02
N ARG A 214 4.34 -34.77 -1.23
CA ARG A 214 5.78 -34.90 -1.46
C ARG A 214 6.58 -33.84 -0.70
N MET A 215 6.14 -32.58 -0.75
CA MET A 215 6.82 -31.49 -0.03
C MET A 215 6.81 -31.73 1.47
N MET A 216 5.65 -32.05 2.05
CA MET A 216 5.50 -32.28 3.49
C MET A 216 6.38 -33.45 3.98
N THR A 217 6.37 -34.61 3.30
CA THR A 217 7.23 -35.74 3.61
C THR A 217 8.72 -35.35 3.58
N LYS A 218 9.14 -34.52 2.60
CA LYS A 218 10.56 -34.09 2.54
C LYS A 218 10.89 -33.10 3.65
N VAL A 219 10.00 -32.19 3.99
CA VAL A 219 10.22 -31.23 5.08
C VAL A 219 10.27 -31.94 6.42
N GLU A 220 9.37 -32.88 6.71
CA GLU A 220 9.39 -33.69 7.92
C GLU A 220 10.72 -34.40 8.07
N TYR A 221 11.18 -35.08 7.02
CA TYR A 221 12.46 -35.83 7.03
C TYR A 221 13.69 -34.92 7.16
N MET A 222 13.65 -33.70 6.60
CA MET A 222 14.81 -32.81 6.47
C MET A 222 14.74 -31.58 7.37
N SER A 223 13.75 -31.43 8.25
CA SER A 223 13.44 -30.20 8.99
C SER A 223 14.64 -29.52 9.65
N THR A 224 15.56 -30.32 10.22
CA THR A 224 16.79 -29.81 10.88
C THR A 224 17.88 -29.35 9.90
N THR A 225 17.78 -29.70 8.62
CA THR A 225 18.80 -29.40 7.60
C THR A 225 18.34 -28.33 6.61
N ILE A 226 17.08 -27.86 6.70
CA ILE A 226 16.54 -26.79 5.87
C ILE A 226 17.00 -25.44 6.41
N ARG A 227 17.65 -24.67 5.54
CA ARG A 227 18.28 -23.41 5.94
C ARG A 227 17.29 -22.26 5.95
N ASP A 228 17.42 -21.37 6.94
CA ASP A 228 16.80 -20.08 6.95
C ASP A 228 17.59 -19.13 6.02
N CYS A 229 16.96 -18.72 4.93
CA CYS A 229 17.61 -17.90 3.91
C CYS A 229 17.27 -16.41 4.08
N PRO A 230 18.17 -15.49 3.69
CA PRO A 230 17.96 -14.05 3.87
C PRO A 230 16.91 -13.46 2.93
N ASP A 231 16.69 -14.08 1.76
CA ASP A 231 15.83 -13.56 0.72
C ASP A 231 14.99 -14.62 0.00
N ARG A 232 14.10 -14.16 -0.90
CA ARG A 232 13.23 -15.04 -1.70
C ARG A 232 14.00 -15.98 -2.60
N ALA A 233 15.09 -15.52 -3.22
CA ALA A 233 15.86 -16.33 -4.17
C ALA A 233 16.55 -17.51 -3.46
N GLY A 234 17.16 -17.25 -2.30
CA GLY A 234 17.74 -18.27 -1.45
C GLY A 234 16.71 -19.30 -0.99
N PHE A 235 15.52 -18.84 -0.54
CA PHE A 235 14.46 -19.78 -0.18
C PHE A 235 13.94 -20.59 -1.38
N LEU A 236 13.87 -19.99 -2.58
CA LEU A 236 13.43 -20.71 -3.79
C LEU A 236 14.41 -21.85 -4.13
N GLN A 237 15.71 -21.59 -4.05
CA GLN A 237 16.75 -22.60 -4.25
C GLN A 237 16.67 -23.69 -3.18
N GLU A 238 16.55 -23.31 -1.91
CA GLU A 238 16.50 -24.25 -0.78
C GLU A 238 15.25 -25.14 -0.85
N LEU A 239 14.07 -24.55 -1.08
CA LEU A 239 12.84 -25.32 -1.24
C LEU A 239 12.88 -26.25 -2.46
N SER A 240 13.51 -25.81 -3.56
CA SER A 240 13.72 -26.64 -4.75
C SER A 240 14.65 -27.83 -4.44
N ARG A 241 15.71 -27.59 -3.66
CA ARG A 241 16.63 -28.65 -3.17
C ARG A 241 15.88 -29.69 -2.32
N VAL A 242 15.10 -29.23 -1.36
CA VAL A 242 14.32 -30.09 -0.47
C VAL A 242 13.31 -30.92 -1.25
N TYR A 243 12.50 -30.27 -2.10
CA TYR A 243 11.49 -30.95 -2.90
C TYR A 243 12.06 -32.05 -3.81
N ASN A 244 13.26 -31.82 -4.36
CA ASN A 244 13.94 -32.72 -5.29
C ASN A 244 14.90 -33.71 -4.61
N TYR A 245 15.03 -33.65 -3.29
CA TYR A 245 15.94 -34.56 -2.55
C TYR A 245 15.55 -36.03 -2.77
N ASN A 246 16.52 -36.86 -3.17
CA ASN A 246 16.35 -38.29 -3.48
C ASN A 246 15.13 -38.59 -4.37
N SER A 247 14.84 -37.72 -5.35
CA SER A 247 13.75 -37.93 -6.29
C SER A 247 14.28 -38.20 -7.70
N ARG A 248 13.69 -39.19 -8.37
CA ARG A 248 13.99 -39.50 -9.80
C ARG A 248 13.43 -38.41 -10.71
N ASP A 249 12.18 -37.97 -10.47
CA ASP A 249 11.52 -36.94 -11.22
C ASP A 249 11.77 -35.58 -10.57
N LYS A 250 12.82 -34.88 -11.03
CA LYS A 250 13.17 -33.57 -10.54
C LYS A 250 12.31 -32.49 -11.22
N VAL A 251 11.79 -31.55 -10.43
CA VAL A 251 11.02 -30.40 -10.90
C VAL A 251 11.89 -29.14 -10.82
N LYS A 252 11.97 -28.39 -11.92
CA LYS A 252 12.64 -27.08 -11.95
C LYS A 252 11.63 -25.99 -11.67
N PHE A 253 11.82 -25.20 -10.60
CA PHE A 253 10.89 -24.15 -10.19
C PHE A 253 11.31 -22.74 -10.63
N TYR A 254 12.58 -22.54 -10.98
CA TYR A 254 13.16 -21.24 -11.35
C TYR A 254 13.05 -20.86 -12.84
N GLU A 255 12.58 -21.77 -13.68
CA GLU A 255 12.38 -21.52 -15.13
C GLU A 255 11.00 -20.93 -15.49
N MET A 256 10.13 -20.67 -14.50
CA MET A 256 8.74 -20.22 -14.72
C MET A 256 8.50 -18.74 -14.37
N GLU A 257 9.56 -17.93 -14.26
CA GLU A 257 9.43 -16.47 -14.00
C GLU A 257 9.41 -15.63 -15.30
N ASN A 258 9.14 -16.21 -16.48
CA ASN A 258 8.97 -15.46 -17.73
C ASN A 258 7.51 -15.06 -18.00
#